data_bf22270f66cefe6667c055579bfa61bc
#
_entry.id   bf22270f66cefe6667c055579bfa61bc
#
_cell.length_a   1.000
_cell.length_b   1.000
_cell.length_c   1.000
_cell.angle_alpha   90.00
_cell.angle_beta   90.00
_cell.angle_gamma   90.00
#
_symmetry.space_group_name_H-M   'P 1'
#
loop_
_entity.id
_entity.type
_entity.pdbx_description
1 polymer ?
#
loop_
_entity_poly.entity_id
_entity_poly.type
_entity_poly.pdbx_seq_one_letter_code
_entity_poly.pdbx_strand_id
1 'polypeptide(L)'
;GKTMILQSIANSIAKNYPECYLMVLLIDERPEEVTDMQRTVKGEVISSTFDEPAQRHVAVAEMVIEKAKRLTEHKKDVIILLDSITRLGRAYNAVIPSSGKVLTGGVDANALQRPKRFFGAARNIEEGGSLTIISTALIDTGSRMDEVIFEEFKGTGNSETVLDRKIADKRIYPAIDITKSGTRREELLFDKNDLQK
;
A
#
# COMPACT_ATOMS: atom_id res chain seq x y z
N GLY A 1 4.89 -8.37 -11.93
CA GLY A 1 4.65 -8.60 -10.54
C GLY A 1 3.64 -7.65 -9.88
N LYS A 2 4.06 -7.03 -8.78
CA LYS A 2 3.20 -6.20 -7.93
C LYS A 2 2.56 -5.03 -8.68
N THR A 3 3.33 -4.28 -9.45
CA THR A 3 2.86 -3.13 -10.23
C THR A 3 1.75 -3.52 -11.21
N MET A 4 1.90 -4.66 -11.90
CA MET A 4 0.87 -5.17 -12.83
C MET A 4 -0.43 -5.52 -12.10
N ILE A 5 -0.35 -6.07 -10.89
CA ILE A 5 -1.53 -6.36 -10.07
C ILE A 5 -2.19 -5.05 -9.62
N LEU A 6 -1.43 -4.06 -9.19
CA LEU A 6 -1.98 -2.74 -8.84
C LEU A 6 -2.67 -2.07 -10.04
N GLN A 7 -2.07 -2.12 -11.23
CA GLN A 7 -2.69 -1.61 -12.46
C GLN A 7 -4.00 -2.35 -12.76
N SER A 8 -4.02 -3.66 -12.62
CA SER A 8 -5.22 -4.47 -12.82
C SER A 8 -6.33 -4.12 -11.82
N ILE A 9 -5.97 -3.95 -10.54
CA ILE A 9 -6.90 -3.53 -9.50
C ILE A 9 -7.43 -2.12 -9.81
N ALA A 10 -6.55 -1.17 -10.16
CA ALA A 10 -6.93 0.20 -10.49
C ALA A 10 -7.93 0.25 -11.66
N ASN A 11 -7.65 -0.50 -12.71
CA ASN A 11 -8.53 -0.55 -13.89
C ASN A 11 -9.87 -1.22 -13.59
N SER A 12 -9.87 -2.27 -12.76
CA SER A 12 -11.09 -2.93 -12.32
C SER A 12 -11.97 -2.01 -11.47
N ILE A 13 -11.37 -1.24 -10.56
CA ILE A 13 -12.06 -0.24 -9.75
C ILE A 13 -12.65 0.83 -10.66
N ALA A 14 -11.85 1.43 -11.54
CA ALA A 14 -12.30 2.49 -12.44
C ALA A 14 -13.44 2.05 -13.38
N LYS A 15 -13.47 0.75 -13.74
CA LYS A 15 -14.51 0.18 -14.60
C LYS A 15 -15.80 -0.12 -13.85
N ASN A 16 -15.69 -0.74 -12.66
CA ASN A 16 -16.82 -1.28 -11.92
C ASN A 16 -17.41 -0.29 -10.89
N TYR A 17 -16.58 0.64 -10.41
CA TYR A 17 -16.93 1.63 -9.37
C TYR A 17 -16.42 3.02 -9.77
N PRO A 18 -16.94 3.60 -10.86
CA PRO A 18 -16.49 4.90 -11.38
C PRO A 18 -16.77 6.06 -10.43
N GLU A 19 -17.65 5.88 -9.44
CA GLU A 19 -17.96 6.84 -8.38
C GLU A 19 -16.85 6.95 -7.33
N CYS A 20 -16.00 5.93 -7.20
CA CYS A 20 -14.90 5.94 -6.25
C CYS A 20 -13.77 6.89 -6.69
N TYR A 21 -13.21 7.62 -5.74
CA TYR A 21 -12.06 8.46 -5.99
C TYR A 21 -10.77 7.65 -5.87
N LEU A 22 -10.15 7.34 -7.00
CA LEU A 22 -8.94 6.52 -7.06
C LEU A 22 -7.69 7.38 -7.09
N MET A 23 -6.80 7.17 -6.14
CA MET A 23 -5.47 7.78 -6.06
C MET A 23 -4.41 6.69 -6.12
N VAL A 24 -3.38 6.89 -6.94
CA VAL A 24 -2.21 6.01 -7.00
C VAL A 24 -1.00 6.80 -6.50
N LEU A 25 -0.38 6.34 -5.44
CA LEU A 25 0.79 6.95 -4.83
C LEU A 25 2.02 6.07 -5.07
N LEU A 26 2.97 6.61 -5.85
CA LEU A 26 4.22 5.95 -6.19
C LEU A 26 5.38 6.62 -5.45
N ILE A 27 6.05 5.88 -4.58
CA ILE A 27 7.17 6.38 -3.77
C ILE A 27 8.46 5.67 -4.16
N ASP A 28 9.49 6.45 -4.50
CA ASP A 28 10.82 5.96 -4.86
C ASP A 28 10.76 5.02 -6.08
N GLU A 29 9.83 5.30 -7.01
CA GLU A 29 9.70 4.58 -8.28
C GLU A 29 10.45 5.27 -9.42
N ARG A 30 10.67 4.53 -10.49
CA ARG A 30 11.33 5.05 -11.69
C ARG A 30 10.37 5.93 -12.50
N PRO A 31 10.85 7.02 -13.13
CA PRO A 31 10.01 7.90 -13.97
C PRO A 31 9.25 7.16 -15.07
N GLU A 32 9.83 6.09 -15.65
CA GLU A 32 9.18 5.27 -16.68
C GLU A 32 7.95 4.54 -16.12
N GLU A 33 8.05 4.00 -14.89
CA GLU A 33 6.93 3.32 -14.22
C GLU A 33 5.82 4.30 -13.86
N VAL A 34 6.18 5.52 -13.47
CA VAL A 34 5.21 6.60 -13.22
C VAL A 34 4.46 6.95 -14.50
N THR A 35 5.17 7.14 -15.60
CA THR A 35 4.58 7.46 -16.91
C THR A 35 3.66 6.35 -17.39
N ASP A 36 4.07 5.09 -17.23
CA ASP A 36 3.25 3.93 -17.60
C ASP A 36 1.96 3.89 -16.77
N MET A 37 2.06 4.09 -15.46
CA MET A 37 0.89 4.15 -14.58
C MET A 37 -0.07 5.28 -14.97
N GLN A 38 0.44 6.47 -15.27
CA GLN A 38 -0.35 7.62 -15.72
C GLN A 38 -1.10 7.36 -17.03
N ARG A 39 -0.53 6.56 -17.93
CA ARG A 39 -1.14 6.22 -19.22
C ARG A 39 -2.18 5.11 -19.10
N THR A 40 -1.99 4.18 -18.18
CA THR A 40 -2.78 2.94 -18.09
C THR A 40 -3.90 3.00 -17.07
N VAL A 41 -3.82 3.89 -16.06
CA VAL A 41 -4.78 3.98 -14.97
C VAL A 41 -5.64 5.21 -15.08
N LYS A 42 -6.97 5.02 -14.97
CA LYS A 42 -7.95 6.12 -14.85
C LYS A 42 -8.10 6.51 -13.38
N GLY A 43 -7.22 7.36 -12.90
CA GLY A 43 -7.19 7.85 -11.53
C GLY A 43 -6.16 8.95 -11.38
N GLU A 44 -6.08 9.55 -10.20
CA GLU A 44 -5.06 10.54 -9.90
C GLU A 44 -3.76 9.83 -9.53
N VAL A 45 -2.72 9.98 -10.37
CA VAL A 45 -1.39 9.41 -10.12
C VAL A 45 -0.49 10.48 -9.53
N ILE A 46 -0.01 10.25 -8.32
CA ILE A 46 0.88 11.12 -7.57
C ILE A 46 2.17 10.36 -7.31
N SER A 47 3.30 10.98 -7.54
CA SER A 47 4.59 10.32 -7.42
C SER A 47 5.65 11.19 -6.76
N SER A 48 6.61 10.51 -6.15
CA SER A 48 7.91 11.04 -5.82
C SER A 48 8.95 10.01 -6.24
N THR A 49 9.73 10.34 -7.27
CA THR A 49 10.65 9.43 -7.96
C THR A 49 11.96 9.21 -7.20
N PHE A 50 12.71 8.17 -7.56
CA PHE A 50 13.90 7.73 -6.81
C PHE A 50 15.02 8.76 -6.73
N ASP A 51 15.05 9.73 -7.64
CA ASP A 51 16.00 10.84 -7.68
C ASP A 51 15.64 11.99 -6.73
N GLU A 52 14.44 11.97 -6.14
CA GLU A 52 14.02 12.96 -5.16
C GLU A 52 14.47 12.59 -3.74
N PRO A 53 14.69 13.57 -2.84
CA PRO A 53 15.10 13.29 -1.47
C PRO A 53 13.99 12.66 -0.62
N ALA A 54 14.37 11.94 0.43
CA ALA A 54 13.43 11.27 1.34
C ALA A 54 12.38 12.21 1.94
N GLN A 55 12.74 13.47 2.22
CA GLN A 55 11.82 14.51 2.69
C GLN A 55 10.67 14.73 1.71
N ARG A 56 10.94 14.67 0.40
CA ARG A 56 9.93 14.82 -0.65
C ARG A 56 8.97 13.63 -0.64
N HIS A 57 9.49 12.40 -0.50
CA HIS A 57 8.67 11.20 -0.39
C HIS A 57 7.67 11.31 0.76
N VAL A 58 8.15 11.73 1.92
CA VAL A 58 7.32 11.92 3.12
C VAL A 58 6.27 13.01 2.89
N ALA A 59 6.67 14.19 2.39
CA ALA A 59 5.77 15.31 2.16
C ALA A 59 4.64 14.96 1.17
N VAL A 60 4.96 14.26 0.09
CA VAL A 60 3.97 13.81 -0.90
C VAL A 60 3.00 12.81 -0.28
N ALA A 61 3.49 11.84 0.49
CA ALA A 61 2.62 10.88 1.16
C ALA A 61 1.68 11.54 2.18
N GLU A 62 2.18 12.48 2.98
CA GLU A 62 1.37 13.24 3.94
C GLU A 62 0.30 14.09 3.24
N MET A 63 0.63 14.72 2.13
CA MET A 63 -0.34 15.46 1.31
C MET A 63 -1.46 14.56 0.78
N VAL A 64 -1.11 13.38 0.26
CA VAL A 64 -2.08 12.40 -0.27
C VAL A 64 -3.04 11.93 0.80
N ILE A 65 -2.54 11.56 1.99
CA ILE A 65 -3.42 11.06 3.05
C ILE A 65 -4.33 12.15 3.59
N GLU A 66 -3.85 13.39 3.72
CA GLU A 66 -4.70 14.50 4.15
C GLU A 66 -5.78 14.83 3.13
N LYS A 67 -5.44 14.83 1.82
CA LYS A 67 -6.43 14.96 0.74
C LYS A 67 -7.48 13.84 0.80
N ALA A 68 -7.04 12.61 0.96
CA ALA A 68 -7.94 11.45 1.05
C ALA A 68 -8.90 11.56 2.24
N LYS A 69 -8.41 11.96 3.42
CA LYS A 69 -9.26 12.19 4.60
C LYS A 69 -10.32 13.26 4.34
N ARG A 70 -9.95 14.40 3.73
CA ARG A 70 -10.91 15.46 3.39
C ARG A 70 -11.99 14.99 2.43
N LEU A 71 -11.60 14.24 1.38
CA LEU A 71 -12.57 13.65 0.44
C LEU A 71 -13.51 12.68 1.16
N THR A 72 -12.99 11.86 2.08
CA THR A 72 -13.79 10.91 2.86
C THR A 72 -14.76 11.64 3.80
N GLU A 73 -14.35 12.74 4.44
CA GLU A 73 -15.23 13.62 5.23
C GLU A 73 -16.36 14.21 4.39
N HIS A 74 -16.13 14.41 3.08
CA HIS A 74 -17.15 14.81 2.10
C HIS A 74 -17.96 13.63 1.55
N LYS A 75 -17.98 12.51 2.26
CA LYS A 75 -18.75 11.29 1.92
C LYS A 75 -18.34 10.63 0.60
N LYS A 76 -17.08 10.82 0.17
CA LYS A 76 -16.54 10.11 -0.97
C LYS A 76 -15.95 8.76 -0.54
N ASP A 77 -16.09 7.77 -1.40
CA ASP A 77 -15.36 6.52 -1.29
C ASP A 77 -14.01 6.68 -1.97
N VAL A 78 -12.94 6.71 -1.15
CA VAL A 78 -11.58 6.98 -1.60
C VAL A 78 -10.76 5.72 -1.53
N ILE A 79 -10.02 5.43 -2.58
CA ILE A 79 -9.11 4.29 -2.66
C ILE A 79 -7.71 4.80 -2.96
N ILE A 80 -6.75 4.46 -2.09
CA ILE A 80 -5.33 4.73 -2.30
C ILE A 80 -4.62 3.43 -2.65
N LEU A 81 -3.96 3.39 -3.80
CA LEU A 81 -3.03 2.34 -4.17
C LEU A 81 -1.61 2.87 -3.94
N LEU A 82 -0.87 2.28 -3.01
CA LEU A 82 0.48 2.71 -2.63
C LEU A 82 1.55 1.70 -3.09
N ASP A 83 2.44 2.12 -3.93
CA ASP A 83 3.66 1.39 -4.28
C ASP A 83 4.89 2.18 -3.84
N SER A 84 5.57 1.88 -2.75
CA SER A 84 5.31 0.81 -1.80
C SER A 84 5.42 1.31 -0.35
N ILE A 85 4.78 0.61 0.59
CA ILE A 85 4.89 0.94 2.03
C ILE A 85 6.31 0.74 2.55
N THR A 86 7.06 -0.20 2.00
CA THR A 86 8.46 -0.46 2.36
C THR A 86 9.33 0.76 2.06
N ARG A 87 9.19 1.32 0.87
CA ARG A 87 9.95 2.50 0.46
C ARG A 87 9.53 3.75 1.24
N LEU A 88 8.25 3.90 1.51
CA LEU A 88 7.75 4.95 2.40
C LEU A 88 8.32 4.81 3.82
N GLY A 89 8.36 3.60 4.37
CA GLY A 89 8.96 3.33 5.67
C GLY A 89 10.45 3.68 5.71
N ARG A 90 11.20 3.37 4.67
CA ARG A 90 12.62 3.78 4.53
C ARG A 90 12.78 5.30 4.51
N ALA A 91 11.90 6.00 3.77
CA ALA A 91 11.92 7.47 3.69
C ALA A 91 11.66 8.11 5.06
N TYR A 92 10.68 7.62 5.80
CA TYR A 92 10.43 8.08 7.16
C TYR A 92 11.62 7.81 8.09
N ASN A 93 12.26 6.63 7.98
CA ASN A 93 13.44 6.31 8.78
C ASN A 93 14.62 7.24 8.49
N ALA A 94 14.76 7.71 7.26
CA ALA A 94 15.81 8.66 6.87
C ALA A 94 15.53 10.10 7.33
N VAL A 95 14.26 10.48 7.50
CA VAL A 95 13.85 11.87 7.79
C VAL A 95 13.68 12.13 9.29
N ILE A 96 13.27 11.13 10.06
CA ILE A 96 13.00 11.29 11.48
C ILE A 96 14.31 11.50 12.25
N PRO A 97 14.34 12.49 13.19
CA PRO A 97 15.45 12.63 14.11
C PRO A 97 15.66 11.35 14.93
N SER A 98 16.91 10.94 15.08
CA SER A 98 17.25 9.74 15.84
C SER A 98 16.71 9.80 17.27
N SER A 99 15.96 8.78 17.67
CA SER A 99 15.48 8.61 19.04
C SER A 99 16.55 8.08 20.01
N GLY A 100 17.70 7.66 19.46
CA GLY A 100 18.72 6.93 20.21
C GLY A 100 18.41 5.46 20.44
N LYS A 101 17.21 5.00 20.04
CA LYS A 101 16.76 3.60 20.12
C LYS A 101 16.57 3.06 18.71
N VAL A 102 17.51 2.25 18.27
CA VAL A 102 17.50 1.62 16.94
C VAL A 102 17.09 0.16 17.09
N LEU A 103 16.05 -0.22 16.35
CA LEU A 103 15.61 -1.61 16.24
C LEU A 103 16.55 -2.41 15.33
N THR A 104 16.43 -3.72 15.35
CA THR A 104 17.13 -4.60 14.41
C THR A 104 16.92 -4.12 12.97
N GLY A 105 17.99 -4.12 12.17
CA GLY A 105 17.92 -3.66 10.76
C GLY A 105 18.07 -2.16 10.56
N GLY A 106 18.42 -1.40 11.61
CA GLY A 106 18.72 0.04 11.50
C GLY A 106 17.47 0.92 11.43
N VAL A 107 16.32 0.42 11.87
CA VAL A 107 15.06 1.19 11.93
C VAL A 107 14.97 1.91 13.27
N ASP A 108 14.82 3.23 13.26
CA ASP A 108 14.56 3.99 14.48
C ASP A 108 13.20 3.62 15.07
N ALA A 109 13.13 3.49 16.40
CA ALA A 109 11.92 3.07 17.11
C ALA A 109 10.69 3.97 16.82
N ASN A 110 10.90 5.24 16.48
CA ASN A 110 9.85 6.20 16.17
C ASN A 110 9.55 6.33 14.67
N ALA A 111 10.41 5.77 13.81
CA ALA A 111 10.32 5.98 12.35
C ALA A 111 9.01 5.48 11.74
N LEU A 112 8.45 4.39 12.23
CA LEU A 112 7.29 3.75 11.63
C LEU A 112 5.94 4.21 12.22
N GLN A 113 5.94 5.11 13.21
CA GLN A 113 4.69 5.59 13.80
C GLN A 113 3.82 6.36 12.80
N ARG A 114 4.42 7.28 12.02
CA ARG A 114 3.68 8.06 11.02
C ARG A 114 3.16 7.21 9.86
N PRO A 115 3.96 6.35 9.22
CA PRO A 115 3.46 5.45 8.19
C PRO A 115 2.43 4.44 8.72
N LYS A 116 2.50 4.01 9.97
CA LYS A 116 1.44 3.21 10.61
C LYS A 116 0.14 4.01 10.74
N ARG A 117 0.19 5.29 11.10
CA ARG A 117 -0.98 6.17 11.12
C ARG A 117 -1.55 6.40 9.73
N PHE A 118 -0.69 6.52 8.71
CA PHE A 118 -1.12 6.57 7.32
C PHE A 118 -1.96 5.34 6.97
N PHE A 119 -1.42 4.15 7.17
CA PHE A 119 -2.09 2.90 6.85
C PHE A 119 -3.31 2.64 7.74
N GLY A 120 -3.24 3.01 9.00
CA GLY A 120 -4.33 2.88 9.97
C GLY A 120 -5.45 3.93 9.80
N ALA A 121 -5.33 4.87 8.86
CA ALA A 121 -6.39 5.82 8.54
C ALA A 121 -7.55 5.19 7.75
N ALA A 122 -7.33 4.02 7.13
CA ALA A 122 -8.36 3.28 6.39
C ALA A 122 -9.55 2.92 7.30
N ARG A 123 -10.76 3.28 6.88
CA ARG A 123 -12.01 3.05 7.62
C ARG A 123 -13.25 3.28 6.79
N ASN A 124 -14.36 2.71 7.23
CA ASN A 124 -15.71 3.12 6.81
C ASN A 124 -16.28 4.13 7.81
N ILE A 125 -17.01 5.12 7.32
CA ILE A 125 -17.68 6.13 8.13
C ILE A 125 -19.18 5.84 8.10
N GLU A 126 -19.82 5.81 9.28
CA GLU A 126 -21.25 5.48 9.39
C GLU A 126 -22.16 6.47 8.63
N GLU A 127 -21.80 7.75 8.63
CA GLU A 127 -22.54 8.80 7.93
C GLU A 127 -22.29 8.82 6.41
N GLY A 128 -21.45 7.94 5.91
CA GLY A 128 -21.07 7.79 4.50
C GLY A 128 -19.65 8.23 4.20
N GLY A 129 -19.11 7.66 3.17
CA GLY A 129 -17.70 7.77 2.78
C GLY A 129 -16.83 6.66 3.39
N SER A 130 -15.80 6.31 2.66
CA SER A 130 -14.83 5.29 3.09
C SER A 130 -13.42 5.62 2.59
N LEU A 131 -12.43 5.13 3.31
CA LEU A 131 -11.02 5.17 2.91
C LEU A 131 -10.45 3.77 2.91
N THR A 132 -10.11 3.29 1.72
CA THR A 132 -9.45 2.01 1.48
C THR A 132 -8.01 2.25 1.06
N ILE A 133 -7.06 1.53 1.67
CA ILE A 133 -5.65 1.61 1.31
C ILE A 133 -5.15 0.22 0.94
N ILE A 134 -4.67 0.07 -0.29
CA ILE A 134 -4.02 -1.14 -0.78
C ILE A 134 -2.56 -0.80 -1.04
N SER A 135 -1.66 -1.46 -0.34
CA SER A 135 -0.24 -1.18 -0.45
C SER A 135 0.56 -2.42 -0.82
N THR A 136 1.56 -2.22 -1.69
CA THR A 136 2.58 -3.25 -1.89
C THR A 136 3.62 -3.18 -0.77
N ALA A 137 4.13 -4.34 -0.39
CA ALA A 137 5.29 -4.48 0.48
C ALA A 137 6.36 -5.33 -0.20
N LEU A 138 7.62 -4.99 0.03
CA LEU A 138 8.77 -5.74 -0.47
C LEU A 138 9.16 -6.80 0.56
N ILE A 139 9.25 -8.04 0.13
CA ILE A 139 9.72 -9.18 0.91
C ILE A 139 10.86 -9.87 0.16
N ASP A 140 11.67 -10.64 0.87
CA ASP A 140 12.80 -11.40 0.30
C ASP A 140 13.78 -10.52 -0.48
N THR A 141 14.04 -9.31 0.00
CA THR A 141 14.99 -8.37 -0.62
C THR A 141 16.43 -8.57 -0.14
N GLY A 142 16.62 -9.39 0.89
CA GLY A 142 17.91 -9.52 1.60
C GLY A 142 18.20 -8.34 2.54
N SER A 143 17.32 -7.35 2.63
CA SER A 143 17.43 -6.21 3.53
C SER A 143 16.74 -6.48 4.87
N ARG A 144 17.53 -6.46 5.95
CA ARG A 144 17.00 -6.60 7.31
C ARG A 144 16.02 -5.47 7.67
N MET A 145 16.26 -4.28 7.15
CA MET A 145 15.36 -3.14 7.32
C MET A 145 13.98 -3.42 6.71
N ASP A 146 13.92 -3.99 5.51
CA ASP A 146 12.66 -4.32 4.84
C ASP A 146 11.87 -5.39 5.59
N GLU A 147 12.56 -6.37 6.15
CA GLU A 147 11.94 -7.40 6.99
C GLU A 147 11.28 -6.77 8.23
N VAL A 148 11.98 -5.86 8.92
CA VAL A 148 11.44 -5.15 10.08
C VAL A 148 10.23 -4.30 9.68
N ILE A 149 10.34 -3.54 8.59
CA ILE A 149 9.24 -2.72 8.08
C ILE A 149 8.02 -3.61 7.78
N PHE A 150 8.23 -4.72 7.06
CA PHE A 150 7.14 -5.65 6.74
C PHE A 150 6.45 -6.19 7.99
N GLU A 151 7.21 -6.72 8.96
CA GLU A 151 6.65 -7.27 10.20
C GLU A 151 5.88 -6.24 11.02
N GLU A 152 6.36 -4.99 11.05
CA GLU A 152 5.68 -3.89 11.73
C GLU A 152 4.34 -3.50 11.09
N PHE A 153 4.20 -3.66 9.76
CA PHE A 153 2.94 -3.40 9.05
C PHE A 153 2.00 -4.59 8.96
N LYS A 154 2.52 -5.81 9.04
CA LYS A 154 1.73 -7.04 8.96
C LYS A 154 0.56 -7.08 9.96
N GLY A 155 0.77 -6.54 11.16
CA GLY A 155 -0.28 -6.44 12.18
C GLY A 155 -1.31 -5.32 11.95
N THR A 156 -1.07 -4.41 11.02
CA THR A 156 -1.92 -3.23 10.78
C THR A 156 -2.94 -3.48 9.65
N GLY A 157 -2.57 -4.27 8.65
CA GLY A 157 -3.47 -4.63 7.55
C GLY A 157 -4.51 -5.68 7.95
N ASN A 158 -5.66 -5.65 7.28
CA ASN A 158 -6.74 -6.63 7.46
C ASN A 158 -6.81 -7.68 6.35
N SER A 159 -6.05 -7.52 5.28
CA SER A 159 -5.95 -8.47 4.18
C SER A 159 -4.53 -8.51 3.64
N GLU A 160 -4.05 -9.69 3.30
CA GLU A 160 -2.71 -9.92 2.80
C GLU A 160 -2.74 -10.87 1.60
N THR A 161 -2.17 -10.44 0.49
CA THR A 161 -1.99 -11.25 -0.72
C THR A 161 -0.49 -11.45 -0.96
N VAL A 162 -0.03 -12.67 -0.81
CA VAL A 162 1.38 -13.04 -0.97
C VAL A 162 1.64 -13.51 -2.38
N LEU A 163 2.67 -12.94 -3.02
CA LEU A 163 3.16 -13.38 -4.34
C LEU A 163 4.39 -14.27 -4.16
N ASP A 164 4.46 -15.35 -4.93
CA ASP A 164 5.54 -16.32 -4.87
C ASP A 164 6.33 -16.39 -6.19
N ARG A 165 7.68 -16.33 -6.09
CA ARG A 165 8.55 -16.42 -7.26
C ARG A 165 8.48 -17.77 -7.95
N LYS A 166 8.37 -18.87 -7.19
CA LYS A 166 8.32 -20.21 -7.75
C LYS A 166 7.10 -20.43 -8.63
N ILE A 167 5.97 -19.75 -8.29
CA ILE A 167 4.76 -19.74 -9.10
C ILE A 167 5.01 -18.93 -10.38
N ALA A 168 5.63 -17.75 -10.26
CA ALA A 168 6.00 -16.91 -11.40
C ALA A 168 6.98 -17.60 -12.35
N ASP A 169 7.96 -18.34 -11.84
CA ASP A 169 8.93 -19.11 -12.62
C ASP A 169 8.25 -20.20 -13.47
N LYS A 170 7.13 -20.73 -12.98
CA LYS A 170 6.25 -21.64 -13.75
C LYS A 170 5.35 -20.92 -14.76
N ARG A 171 5.48 -19.59 -14.89
CA ARG A 171 4.65 -18.74 -15.76
C ARG A 171 3.16 -18.76 -15.41
N ILE A 172 2.82 -19.02 -14.16
CA ILE A 172 1.46 -18.94 -13.65
C ILE A 172 1.22 -17.53 -13.11
N TYR A 173 0.26 -16.83 -13.69
CA TYR A 173 -0.08 -15.46 -13.33
C TYR A 173 -1.58 -15.29 -13.12
N PRO A 174 -2.00 -14.51 -12.10
CA PRO A 174 -1.19 -13.89 -11.07
C PRO A 174 -0.48 -14.94 -10.18
N ALA A 175 0.78 -14.67 -9.82
CA ALA A 175 1.61 -15.60 -9.05
C ALA A 175 1.29 -15.52 -7.55
N ILE A 176 0.03 -15.76 -7.18
CA ILE A 176 -0.48 -15.68 -5.81
C ILE A 176 -0.29 -17.01 -5.08
N ASP A 177 0.32 -16.95 -3.91
CA ASP A 177 0.36 -18.07 -2.97
C ASP A 177 -0.88 -18.01 -2.08
N ILE A 178 -1.91 -18.80 -2.43
CA ILE A 178 -3.18 -18.85 -1.71
C ILE A 178 -3.00 -19.35 -0.27
N THR A 179 -2.02 -20.22 -0.03
CA THR A 179 -1.80 -20.81 1.30
C THR A 179 -1.23 -19.83 2.30
N LYS A 180 -0.56 -18.78 1.82
CA LYS A 180 0.02 -17.69 2.63
C LYS A 180 -0.80 -16.42 2.61
N SER A 181 -1.81 -16.35 1.75
CA SER A 181 -2.71 -15.20 1.64
C SER A 181 -3.92 -15.39 2.54
N GLY A 182 -4.48 -14.29 3.03
CA GLY A 182 -5.65 -14.35 3.90
C GLY A 182 -6.25 -12.99 4.17
N THR A 183 -7.48 -13.03 4.70
CA THR A 183 -8.23 -11.84 5.09
C THR A 183 -8.77 -12.05 6.50
N ARG A 184 -8.65 -11.03 7.35
CA ARG A 184 -9.24 -11.06 8.68
C ARG A 184 -10.75 -10.98 8.57
N ARG A 185 -11.46 -11.74 9.42
CA ARG A 185 -12.91 -11.73 9.49
C ARG A 185 -13.55 -12.06 8.15
N GLU A 186 -13.04 -13.09 7.49
CA GLU A 186 -13.55 -13.59 6.22
C GLU A 186 -15.03 -14.01 6.29
N GLU A 187 -15.51 -14.34 7.49
CA GLU A 187 -16.91 -14.64 7.77
C GLU A 187 -17.88 -13.47 7.48
N LEU A 188 -17.35 -12.25 7.34
CA LEU A 188 -18.12 -11.08 6.90
C LEU A 188 -18.23 -10.96 5.38
N LEU A 189 -17.42 -11.69 4.63
CA LEU A 189 -17.30 -11.62 3.18
C LEU A 189 -17.91 -12.83 2.48
N PHE A 190 -17.92 -13.98 3.15
CA PHE A 190 -18.41 -15.26 2.62
C PHE A 190 -19.63 -15.74 3.35
N ASP A 191 -20.51 -16.46 2.66
CA ASP A 191 -21.57 -17.18 3.29
C ASP A 191 -21.06 -18.45 4.03
N LYS A 192 -21.91 -19.07 4.86
CA LYS A 192 -21.53 -20.22 5.67
C LYS A 192 -21.08 -21.43 4.84
N ASN A 193 -21.58 -21.57 3.62
CA ASN A 193 -21.25 -22.72 2.76
C ASN A 193 -19.87 -22.53 2.12
N ASP A 194 -19.53 -21.30 1.77
CA ASP A 194 -18.24 -20.97 1.17
C ASP A 194 -17.10 -20.97 2.20
N LEU A 195 -17.40 -20.62 3.46
CA LEU A 195 -16.45 -20.71 4.58
C LEU A 195 -16.04 -22.15 4.94
N GLN A 196 -16.83 -23.14 4.56
CA GLN A 196 -16.55 -24.56 4.84
C GLN A 196 -15.75 -25.27 3.74
N LYS A 197 -15.50 -24.61 2.62
CA LYS A 197 -14.71 -25.11 1.48
C LYS A 197 -13.25 -24.73 1.60
#